data_48803ec2a603aa77a858f9f3b445d07a
#
_entry.id   48803ec2a603aa77a858f9f3b445d07a
#
_cell.length_a   1.000
_cell.length_b   1.000
_cell.length_c   1.000
_cell.angle_alpha   90.00
_cell.angle_beta   90.00
_cell.angle_gamma   90.00
#
_symmetry.space_group_name_H-M   'P 1'
#
loop_
_entity.id
_entity.type
_entity.pdbx_description
1 polymer ?
#
loop_
_entity_poly.entity_id
_entity_poly.type
_entity_poly.pdbx_seq_one_letter_code
_entity_poly.pdbx_strand_id
1 'polypeptide(L)'
;TLANMVYFEKAALPQPLANRLIRLAAFQNPEFYKAQAMRLPVWDEPRVIGCAENFPQHIALPRGCLEAALSLLRENGIRPELQDERSAGTALQVEFRGALRPDQQQAVDAMLAHDAGVLCAPTAFGKTVTAAALIAARGVNTLILVHRAVLLRQWRERLQSFLAAASDASHGRPDIGAIGGGKSKPTGHIDIALMQSLCRQGEASALVEDYGHIVVDECHRAVGNYAYVFL
;
A
#
# COMPACT_ATOMS: atom_id res chain seq x y z
N THR A 1 7.95 1.10 -16.84
CA THR A 1 8.01 -0.04 -15.92
C THR A 1 7.15 0.22 -14.70
N LEU A 2 6.40 -0.77 -14.23
CA LEU A 2 5.63 -0.76 -12.99
C LEU A 2 6.34 -1.69 -11.98
N ALA A 3 6.84 -1.10 -10.88
CA ALA A 3 7.51 -1.80 -9.81
C ALA A 3 7.01 -1.25 -8.45
N ASN A 4 7.88 -0.86 -7.53
CA ASN A 4 7.51 -0.12 -6.31
C ASN A 4 6.91 1.26 -6.64
N MET A 5 7.31 1.86 -7.76
CA MET A 5 6.73 3.05 -8.37
C MET A 5 6.45 2.81 -9.86
N VAL A 6 5.90 3.81 -10.55
CA VAL A 6 5.75 3.78 -12.01
C VAL A 6 6.89 4.58 -12.62
N TYR A 7 7.76 3.92 -13.37
CA TYR A 7 8.96 4.51 -13.97
C TYR A 7 8.75 4.84 -15.45
N PHE A 8 9.13 6.03 -15.84
CA PHE A 8 9.08 6.54 -17.21
C PHE A 8 10.47 6.96 -17.66
N GLU A 9 10.93 6.45 -18.80
CA GLU A 9 12.20 6.84 -19.40
C GLU A 9 12.12 8.26 -19.97
N LYS A 10 13.01 9.15 -19.56
CA LYS A 10 13.04 10.54 -20.02
C LYS A 10 13.41 10.70 -21.49
N ALA A 11 14.27 9.80 -21.99
CA ALA A 11 14.72 9.85 -23.38
C ALA A 11 13.56 9.71 -24.39
N ALA A 12 12.49 9.02 -23.99
CA ALA A 12 11.30 8.82 -24.82
C ALA A 12 10.23 9.91 -24.65
N LEU A 13 10.45 10.91 -23.75
CA LEU A 13 9.44 11.89 -23.38
C LEU A 13 9.85 13.31 -23.77
N PRO A 14 8.97 14.06 -24.49
CA PRO A 14 9.14 15.51 -24.62
C PRO A 14 9.12 16.21 -23.25
N GLN A 15 9.99 17.19 -23.03
CA GLN A 15 10.12 17.89 -21.75
C GLN A 15 8.78 18.45 -21.19
N PRO A 16 7.89 19.04 -22.03
CA PRO A 16 6.59 19.49 -21.53
C PRO A 16 5.73 18.37 -20.97
N LEU A 17 5.79 17.17 -21.57
CA LEU A 17 5.04 16.00 -21.12
C LEU A 17 5.64 15.42 -19.83
N ALA A 18 6.97 15.37 -19.72
CA ALA A 18 7.68 15.00 -18.51
C ALA A 18 7.26 15.89 -17.32
N ASN A 19 7.17 17.21 -17.53
CA ASN A 19 6.71 18.16 -16.51
C ASN A 19 5.23 17.92 -16.11
N ARG A 20 4.37 17.54 -17.07
CA ARG A 20 2.98 17.21 -16.78
C ARG A 20 2.87 15.93 -15.96
N LEU A 21 3.67 14.90 -16.26
CA LEU A 21 3.73 13.66 -15.48
C LEU A 21 4.13 13.94 -14.02
N ILE A 22 5.18 14.73 -13.79
CA ILE A 22 5.62 15.12 -12.45
C ILE A 22 4.48 15.80 -11.66
N ARG A 23 3.69 16.64 -12.34
CA ARG A 23 2.56 17.35 -11.72
C ARG A 23 1.41 16.44 -11.31
N LEU A 24 1.24 15.25 -11.93
CA LEU A 24 0.23 14.28 -11.50
C LEU A 24 0.45 13.79 -10.06
N ALA A 25 1.71 13.74 -9.63
CA ALA A 25 2.08 13.34 -8.28
C ALA A 25 2.32 14.55 -7.35
N ALA A 26 1.68 15.68 -7.62
CA ALA A 26 1.81 16.89 -6.82
C ALA A 26 0.42 17.39 -6.37
N PHE A 27 0.32 17.81 -5.12
CA PHE A 27 -0.91 18.34 -4.55
C PHE A 27 -0.65 19.51 -3.60
N GLN A 28 -1.68 20.31 -3.37
CA GLN A 28 -1.60 21.44 -2.44
C GLN A 28 -1.41 20.92 -1.01
N ASN A 29 -0.46 21.52 -0.27
CA ASN A 29 -0.21 21.15 1.13
C ASN A 29 -1.32 21.70 2.04
N PRO A 30 -2.18 20.86 2.62
CA PRO A 30 -3.27 21.30 3.48
C PRO A 30 -2.78 22.08 4.72
N GLU A 31 -1.63 21.70 5.28
CA GLU A 31 -1.08 22.36 6.47
C GLU A 31 -0.58 23.76 6.16
N PHE A 32 0.01 23.99 4.96
CA PHE A 32 0.34 25.34 4.52
C PHE A 32 -0.88 26.25 4.49
N TYR A 33 -1.96 25.82 3.84
CA TYR A 33 -3.16 26.63 3.71
C TYR A 33 -3.92 26.81 5.03
N LYS A 34 -3.87 25.80 5.89
CA LYS A 34 -4.43 25.89 7.25
C LYS A 34 -3.66 26.90 8.11
N ALA A 35 -2.33 26.83 8.11
CA ALA A 35 -1.48 27.78 8.82
C ALA A 35 -1.69 29.20 8.29
N GLN A 36 -1.73 29.36 6.94
CA GLN A 36 -2.01 30.65 6.30
C GLN A 36 -3.37 31.23 6.72
N ALA A 37 -4.43 30.40 6.74
CA ALA A 37 -5.77 30.81 7.18
C ALA A 37 -5.79 31.27 8.65
N MET A 38 -4.97 30.63 9.50
CA MET A 38 -4.80 30.99 10.90
C MET A 38 -3.80 32.15 11.12
N ARG A 39 -3.23 32.72 10.05
CA ARG A 39 -2.17 33.77 10.11
C ARG A 39 -0.93 33.33 10.89
N LEU A 40 -0.63 32.02 10.87
CA LEU A 40 0.58 31.44 11.44
C LEU A 40 1.75 31.53 10.43
N PRO A 41 3.01 31.49 10.90
CA PRO A 41 4.17 31.41 10.02
C PRO A 41 4.09 30.19 9.12
N VAL A 42 4.41 30.36 7.81
CA VAL A 42 4.35 29.30 6.79
C VAL A 42 5.69 29.11 6.07
N TRP A 43 6.76 29.67 6.59
CA TRP A 43 8.07 29.68 5.94
C TRP A 43 8.73 28.28 5.88
N ASP A 44 8.36 27.37 6.80
CA ASP A 44 8.82 25.98 6.85
C ASP A 44 7.94 25.01 6.04
N GLU A 45 6.78 25.46 5.58
CA GLU A 45 5.80 24.62 4.93
C GLU A 45 5.79 24.85 3.41
N PRO A 46 6.09 23.83 2.59
CA PRO A 46 5.97 23.97 1.15
C PRO A 46 4.50 24.12 0.75
N ARG A 47 4.21 25.01 -0.21
CA ARG A 47 2.84 25.21 -0.74
C ARG A 47 2.30 23.98 -1.48
N VAL A 48 3.19 23.21 -2.10
CA VAL A 48 2.90 22.04 -2.91
C VAL A 48 3.79 20.90 -2.44
N ILE A 49 3.18 19.76 -2.18
CA ILE A 49 3.88 18.51 -1.90
C ILE A 49 4.01 17.76 -3.21
N GLY A 50 5.26 17.46 -3.62
CA GLY A 50 5.57 16.64 -4.77
C GLY A 50 5.99 15.24 -4.32
N CYS A 51 5.32 14.23 -4.85
CA CYS A 51 5.62 12.81 -4.59
C CYS A 51 6.31 12.13 -5.77
N ALA A 52 6.63 12.87 -6.82
CA ALA A 52 7.40 12.36 -7.94
C ALA A 52 8.89 12.39 -7.61
N GLU A 53 9.61 11.34 -7.98
CA GLU A 53 11.06 11.30 -7.94
C GLU A 53 11.64 11.54 -9.33
N ASN A 54 12.66 12.38 -9.38
CA ASN A 54 13.25 12.83 -10.64
C ASN A 54 14.70 12.38 -10.75
N PHE A 55 14.92 11.16 -11.27
CA PHE A 55 16.23 10.59 -11.52
C PHE A 55 16.85 11.14 -12.82
N PRO A 56 18.15 10.99 -13.05
CA PRO A 56 18.80 11.47 -14.27
C PRO A 56 18.15 10.91 -15.56
N GLN A 57 17.80 9.64 -15.60
CA GLN A 57 17.26 8.96 -16.78
C GLN A 57 15.77 8.66 -16.70
N HIS A 58 15.14 8.69 -15.52
CA HIS A 58 13.77 8.30 -15.28
C HIS A 58 13.02 9.33 -14.45
N ILE A 59 11.71 9.31 -14.60
CA ILE A 59 10.75 9.92 -13.69
C ILE A 59 10.02 8.77 -13.00
N ALA A 60 9.95 8.78 -11.68
CA ALA A 60 9.16 7.82 -10.93
C ALA A 60 7.95 8.51 -10.29
N LEU A 61 6.77 7.92 -10.46
CA LEU A 61 5.52 8.37 -9.87
C LEU A 61 4.98 7.31 -8.91
N PRO A 62 4.29 7.69 -7.84
CA PRO A 62 3.55 6.74 -7.02
C PRO A 62 2.59 5.88 -7.86
N ARG A 63 2.43 4.61 -7.53
CA ARG A 63 1.57 3.67 -8.28
C ARG A 63 0.14 4.14 -8.46
N GLY A 64 -0.40 4.89 -7.50
CA GLY A 64 -1.72 5.51 -7.61
C GLY A 64 -1.88 6.50 -8.77
N CYS A 65 -0.77 6.97 -9.36
CA CYS A 65 -0.79 7.84 -10.55
C CYS A 65 -0.82 7.08 -11.87
N LEU A 66 -0.77 5.73 -11.88
CA LEU A 66 -0.64 4.92 -13.09
C LEU A 66 -1.71 5.24 -14.12
N GLU A 67 -2.98 5.15 -13.77
CA GLU A 67 -4.10 5.37 -14.70
C GLU A 67 -4.10 6.78 -15.28
N ALA A 68 -3.86 7.79 -14.44
CA ALA A 68 -3.77 9.18 -14.87
C ALA A 68 -2.57 9.40 -15.80
N ALA A 69 -1.43 8.76 -15.54
CA ALA A 69 -0.26 8.83 -16.37
C ALA A 69 -0.47 8.14 -17.72
N LEU A 70 -1.07 6.95 -17.74
CA LEU A 70 -1.41 6.25 -18.98
C LEU A 70 -2.39 7.05 -19.84
N SER A 71 -3.41 7.66 -19.23
CA SER A 71 -4.36 8.54 -19.93
C SER A 71 -3.65 9.74 -20.54
N LEU A 72 -2.78 10.40 -19.76
CA LEU A 72 -2.00 11.53 -20.23
C LEU A 72 -1.10 11.19 -21.43
N LEU A 73 -0.46 10.02 -21.42
CA LEU A 73 0.36 9.54 -22.53
C LEU A 73 -0.49 9.30 -23.79
N ARG A 74 -1.64 8.62 -23.64
CA ARG A 74 -2.57 8.34 -24.75
C ARG A 74 -3.11 9.62 -25.39
N GLU A 75 -3.49 10.62 -24.58
CA GLU A 75 -3.93 11.94 -25.04
C GLU A 75 -2.88 12.66 -25.88
N ASN A 76 -1.61 12.37 -25.66
CA ASN A 76 -0.49 12.93 -26.43
C ASN A 76 -0.01 12.01 -27.56
N GLY A 77 -0.84 11.03 -27.97
CA GLY A 77 -0.55 10.13 -29.09
C GLY A 77 0.49 9.05 -28.80
N ILE A 78 0.92 8.91 -27.54
CA ILE A 78 1.89 7.88 -27.12
C ILE A 78 1.14 6.63 -26.71
N ARG A 79 1.51 5.49 -27.26
CA ARG A 79 1.03 4.18 -26.82
C ARG A 79 2.00 3.61 -25.80
N PRO A 80 1.68 3.68 -24.50
CA PRO A 80 2.57 3.15 -23.47
C PRO A 80 2.58 1.63 -23.52
N GLU A 81 3.76 1.04 -23.45
CA GLU A 81 3.98 -0.37 -23.20
C GLU A 81 4.27 -0.51 -21.69
N LEU A 82 3.45 -1.30 -20.99
CA LEU A 82 3.59 -1.49 -19.55
C LEU A 82 4.37 -2.78 -19.28
N GLN A 83 5.56 -2.63 -18.72
CA GLN A 83 6.36 -3.72 -18.21
C GLN A 83 6.11 -3.85 -16.70
N ASP A 84 5.51 -4.96 -16.29
CA ASP A 84 5.17 -5.19 -14.88
C ASP A 84 6.26 -6.03 -14.22
N GLU A 85 6.98 -5.44 -13.27
CA GLU A 85 8.07 -6.06 -12.50
C GLU A 85 7.69 -6.21 -11.02
N ARG A 86 6.40 -6.10 -10.69
CA ARG A 86 5.94 -6.28 -9.31
C ARG A 86 6.08 -7.75 -8.89
N SER A 87 6.33 -7.97 -7.60
CA SER A 87 6.28 -9.32 -7.04
C SER A 87 4.85 -9.86 -7.12
N ALA A 88 4.69 -11.02 -7.72
CA ALA A 88 3.43 -11.75 -7.72
C ALA A 88 3.15 -12.43 -6.38
N GLY A 89 4.17 -12.52 -5.51
CA GLY A 89 4.11 -13.26 -4.26
C GLY A 89 3.96 -14.77 -4.46
N THR A 90 3.64 -15.46 -3.38
CA THR A 90 3.38 -16.90 -3.35
C THR A 90 1.92 -17.19 -3.07
N ALA A 91 1.38 -18.25 -3.66
CA ALA A 91 0.00 -18.66 -3.44
C ALA A 91 -0.27 -18.96 -1.96
N LEU A 92 -1.35 -18.42 -1.44
CA LEU A 92 -1.81 -18.59 -0.08
C LEU A 92 -3.16 -19.33 -0.08
N GLN A 93 -3.22 -20.46 0.57
CA GLN A 93 -4.45 -21.27 0.68
C GLN A 93 -5.09 -21.03 2.05
N VAL A 94 -5.93 -20.01 2.12
CA VAL A 94 -6.73 -19.71 3.31
C VAL A 94 -8.17 -19.43 2.91
N GLU A 95 -9.11 -19.75 3.79
CA GLU A 95 -10.52 -19.48 3.62
C GLU A 95 -11.00 -18.44 4.63
N PHE A 96 -11.84 -17.53 4.17
CA PHE A 96 -12.50 -16.60 5.07
C PHE A 96 -13.66 -17.30 5.81
N ARG A 97 -13.62 -17.20 7.13
CA ARG A 97 -14.66 -17.73 8.03
C ARG A 97 -15.37 -16.58 8.72
N GLY A 98 -16.53 -16.26 8.22
CA GLY A 98 -17.37 -15.20 8.77
C GLY A 98 -18.45 -14.80 7.80
N ALA A 99 -19.35 -13.95 8.25
CA ALA A 99 -20.33 -13.29 7.41
C ALA A 99 -20.00 -11.81 7.33
N LEU A 100 -19.82 -11.30 6.12
CA LEU A 100 -19.68 -9.87 5.90
C LEU A 100 -21.06 -9.20 5.94
N ARG A 101 -21.15 -8.02 6.52
CA ARG A 101 -22.30 -7.16 6.36
C ARG A 101 -22.36 -6.65 4.93
N PRO A 102 -23.52 -6.21 4.42
CA PRO A 102 -23.63 -5.69 3.04
C PRO A 102 -22.65 -4.56 2.69
N ASP A 103 -22.43 -3.64 3.64
CA ASP A 103 -21.47 -2.54 3.50
C ASP A 103 -20.02 -3.03 3.45
N GLN A 104 -19.67 -4.08 4.21
CA GLN A 104 -18.36 -4.71 4.18
C GLN A 104 -18.14 -5.49 2.88
N GLN A 105 -19.16 -6.21 2.40
CA GLN A 105 -19.09 -6.94 1.13
C GLN A 105 -18.86 -5.96 -0.03
N GLN A 106 -19.61 -4.86 -0.08
CA GLN A 106 -19.43 -3.83 -1.08
C GLN A 106 -18.00 -3.26 -1.06
N ALA A 107 -17.44 -3.05 0.13
CA ALA A 107 -16.06 -2.58 0.27
C ALA A 107 -15.04 -3.61 -0.24
N VAL A 108 -15.24 -4.89 0.06
CA VAL A 108 -14.38 -5.99 -0.45
C VAL A 108 -14.43 -6.03 -1.98
N ASP A 109 -15.63 -6.02 -2.56
CA ASP A 109 -15.82 -6.09 -4.01
C ASP A 109 -15.17 -4.90 -4.72
N ALA A 110 -15.33 -3.69 -4.17
CA ALA A 110 -14.69 -2.48 -4.69
C ALA A 110 -13.16 -2.55 -4.61
N MET A 111 -12.61 -3.05 -3.49
CA MET A 111 -11.15 -3.19 -3.34
C MET A 111 -10.55 -4.28 -4.23
N LEU A 112 -11.30 -5.35 -4.50
CA LEU A 112 -10.84 -6.44 -5.39
C LEU A 112 -10.81 -6.03 -6.86
N ALA A 113 -11.60 -5.04 -7.25
CA ALA A 113 -11.61 -4.51 -8.62
C ALA A 113 -10.33 -3.73 -8.98
N HIS A 114 -9.48 -3.41 -8.00
CA HIS A 114 -8.28 -2.61 -8.20
C HIS A 114 -7.05 -3.26 -7.54
N ASP A 115 -5.86 -3.05 -8.10
CA ASP A 115 -4.60 -3.51 -7.53
C ASP A 115 -4.20 -2.74 -6.29
N ALA A 116 -4.56 -1.47 -6.21
CA ALA A 116 -4.30 -0.59 -5.07
C ALA A 116 -5.54 0.24 -4.75
N GLY A 117 -5.76 0.51 -3.47
CA GLY A 117 -6.89 1.33 -3.04
C GLY A 117 -6.81 1.69 -1.55
N VAL A 118 -7.63 2.64 -1.14
CA VAL A 118 -7.75 3.08 0.25
C VAL A 118 -9.19 2.89 0.72
N LEU A 119 -9.36 2.06 1.75
CA LEU A 119 -10.64 1.92 2.43
C LEU A 119 -10.78 2.99 3.53
N CYS A 120 -11.54 4.04 3.25
CA CYS A 120 -11.92 5.03 4.23
C CYS A 120 -13.22 4.61 4.92
N ALA A 121 -13.13 4.17 6.17
CA ALA A 121 -14.27 3.65 6.91
C ALA A 121 -14.27 4.13 8.37
N PRO A 122 -15.45 4.38 8.97
CA PRO A 122 -15.55 4.85 10.35
C PRO A 122 -15.00 3.83 11.35
N THR A 123 -14.86 4.28 12.59
CA THR A 123 -14.53 3.40 13.72
C THR A 123 -15.63 2.34 13.86
N ALA A 124 -15.26 1.13 14.23
CA ALA A 124 -16.15 -0.03 14.36
C ALA A 124 -16.76 -0.56 13.03
N PHE A 125 -16.36 -0.06 11.87
CA PHE A 125 -16.73 -0.63 10.58
C PHE A 125 -16.34 -2.12 10.45
N GLY A 126 -15.28 -2.54 11.11
CA GLY A 126 -14.72 -3.89 10.99
C GLY A 126 -13.65 -3.99 9.90
N LYS A 127 -12.81 -2.96 9.76
CA LYS A 127 -11.69 -2.93 8.77
C LYS A 127 -10.86 -4.22 8.77
N THR A 128 -10.59 -4.79 9.95
CA THR A 128 -9.82 -6.05 10.06
C THR A 128 -10.56 -7.26 9.46
N VAL A 129 -11.88 -7.32 9.60
CA VAL A 129 -12.71 -8.38 9.01
C VAL A 129 -12.71 -8.26 7.49
N THR A 130 -12.88 -7.04 6.99
CA THR A 130 -12.80 -6.72 5.57
C THR A 130 -11.42 -7.09 4.99
N ALA A 131 -10.34 -6.77 5.71
CA ALA A 131 -8.99 -7.15 5.31
C ALA A 131 -8.78 -8.68 5.30
N ALA A 132 -9.33 -9.41 6.28
CA ALA A 132 -9.27 -10.88 6.29
C ALA A 132 -9.97 -11.48 5.07
N ALA A 133 -11.13 -10.94 4.70
CA ALA A 133 -11.85 -11.37 3.50
C ALA A 133 -11.05 -11.07 2.22
N LEU A 134 -10.41 -9.89 2.14
CA LEU A 134 -9.53 -9.52 1.02
C LEU A 134 -8.31 -10.44 0.91
N ILE A 135 -7.66 -10.78 2.02
CA ILE A 135 -6.51 -11.71 2.07
C ILE A 135 -6.93 -13.08 1.50
N ALA A 136 -8.04 -13.61 1.94
CA ALA A 136 -8.54 -14.89 1.45
C ALA A 136 -8.92 -14.83 -0.04
N ALA A 137 -9.58 -13.76 -0.48
CA ALA A 137 -10.00 -13.59 -1.86
C ALA A 137 -8.83 -13.39 -2.83
N ARG A 138 -7.77 -12.67 -2.43
CA ARG A 138 -6.56 -12.49 -3.25
C ARG A 138 -5.73 -13.76 -3.34
N GLY A 139 -5.72 -14.61 -2.32
CA GLY A 139 -5.04 -15.91 -2.33
C GLY A 139 -3.53 -15.83 -2.51
N VAL A 140 -2.89 -14.73 -2.09
CA VAL A 140 -1.45 -14.53 -2.14
C VAL A 140 -0.90 -14.15 -0.78
N ASN A 141 0.36 -14.47 -0.53
CA ASN A 141 1.02 -14.15 0.72
C ASN A 141 0.93 -12.65 1.02
N THR A 142 0.64 -12.33 2.29
CA THR A 142 0.26 -10.98 2.68
C THR A 142 1.11 -10.46 3.83
N LEU A 143 1.62 -9.25 3.69
CA LEU A 143 2.28 -8.49 4.74
C LEU A 143 1.35 -7.39 5.27
N ILE A 144 1.10 -7.38 6.58
CA ILE A 144 0.26 -6.39 7.24
C ILE A 144 1.15 -5.44 8.03
N LEU A 145 1.08 -4.17 7.71
CA LEU A 145 1.89 -3.13 8.33
C LEU A 145 1.09 -2.40 9.41
N VAL A 146 1.63 -2.36 10.61
CA VAL A 146 1.03 -1.68 11.77
C VAL A 146 2.02 -0.70 12.40
N HIS A 147 1.52 0.36 13.02
CA HIS A 147 2.35 1.42 13.61
C HIS A 147 2.62 1.23 15.11
N ARG A 148 1.94 0.29 15.80
CA ARG A 148 2.12 0.03 17.24
C ARG A 148 2.19 -1.46 17.55
N ALA A 149 3.07 -1.82 18.50
CA ALA A 149 3.27 -3.22 18.90
C ALA A 149 2.00 -3.91 19.45
N VAL A 150 1.09 -3.18 20.09
CA VAL A 150 -0.17 -3.72 20.58
C VAL A 150 -1.05 -4.25 19.43
N LEU A 151 -0.97 -3.62 18.25
CA LEU A 151 -1.72 -4.02 17.07
C LEU A 151 -1.25 -5.35 16.48
N LEU A 152 0.04 -5.71 16.63
CA LEU A 152 0.54 -7.03 16.21
C LEU A 152 -0.29 -8.17 16.79
N ARG A 153 -0.55 -8.11 18.11
CA ARG A 153 -1.34 -9.13 18.79
C ARG A 153 -2.81 -9.08 18.38
N GLN A 154 -3.40 -7.89 18.34
CA GLN A 154 -4.81 -7.71 17.97
C GLN A 154 -5.10 -8.21 16.55
N TRP A 155 -4.23 -7.87 15.58
CA TRP A 155 -4.35 -8.36 14.21
C TRP A 155 -4.22 -9.88 14.15
N ARG A 156 -3.23 -10.47 14.84
CA ARG A 156 -3.07 -11.93 14.89
C ARG A 156 -4.32 -12.63 15.42
N GLU A 157 -4.82 -12.22 16.58
CA GLU A 157 -6.02 -12.80 17.19
C GLU A 157 -7.24 -12.69 16.25
N ARG A 158 -7.41 -11.54 15.60
CA ARG A 158 -8.51 -11.33 14.67
C ARG A 158 -8.37 -12.19 13.40
N LEU A 159 -7.21 -12.21 12.78
CA LEU A 159 -7.00 -13.05 11.60
C LEU A 159 -7.20 -14.54 11.91
N GLN A 160 -6.70 -15.02 13.06
CA GLN A 160 -6.93 -16.39 13.50
C GLN A 160 -8.41 -16.73 13.77
N SER A 161 -9.25 -15.72 14.04
CA SER A 161 -10.69 -15.93 14.21
C SER A 161 -11.47 -15.91 12.89
N PHE A 162 -10.93 -15.25 11.83
CA PHE A 162 -11.62 -15.08 10.55
C PHE A 162 -11.01 -15.86 9.40
N LEU A 163 -9.81 -16.43 9.57
CA LEU A 163 -9.15 -17.24 8.55
C LEU A 163 -8.93 -18.66 9.02
N ALA A 164 -9.04 -19.60 8.09
CA ALA A 164 -8.66 -21.00 8.26
C ALA A 164 -7.73 -21.45 7.15
N ALA A 165 -6.82 -22.37 7.46
CA ALA A 165 -6.01 -23.04 6.44
C ALA A 165 -6.89 -23.96 5.60
N ALA A 166 -6.86 -23.80 4.27
CA ALA A 166 -7.69 -24.62 3.37
C ALA A 166 -7.19 -26.08 3.25
N SER A 167 -5.90 -26.33 3.52
CA SER A 167 -5.25 -27.62 3.34
C SER A 167 -5.42 -28.60 4.49
N ASP A 168 -5.97 -28.17 5.62
CA ASP A 168 -6.05 -29.01 6.81
C ASP A 168 -7.50 -29.45 7.05
N ALA A 169 -7.79 -30.75 6.88
CA ALA A 169 -9.11 -31.34 7.13
C ALA A 169 -9.60 -31.08 8.56
N SER A 170 -8.72 -30.74 9.49
CA SER A 170 -9.00 -30.31 10.86
C SER A 170 -9.34 -28.82 10.99
N HIS A 171 -9.38 -28.05 9.90
CA HIS A 171 -9.63 -26.62 9.93
C HIS A 171 -8.63 -25.83 10.81
N GLY A 172 -7.35 -26.15 10.68
CA GLY A 172 -6.26 -25.54 11.43
C GLY A 172 -6.23 -24.03 11.31
N ARG A 173 -5.72 -23.36 12.34
CA ARG A 173 -5.47 -21.92 12.29
C ARG A 173 -4.30 -21.64 11.34
N PRO A 174 -4.37 -20.60 10.50
CA PRO A 174 -3.25 -20.25 9.68
C PRO A 174 -2.06 -19.83 10.56
N ASP A 175 -0.84 -20.21 10.14
CA ASP A 175 0.37 -19.73 10.79
C ASP A 175 0.58 -18.26 10.41
N ILE A 176 0.59 -17.39 11.42
CA ILE A 176 0.71 -15.94 11.26
C ILE A 176 1.97 -15.49 11.97
N GLY A 177 2.94 -14.99 11.18
CA GLY A 177 4.18 -14.48 11.68
C GLY A 177 4.06 -13.07 12.29
N ALA A 178 5.14 -12.65 12.94
CA ALA A 178 5.24 -11.30 13.45
C ALA A 178 6.67 -10.79 13.35
N ILE A 179 6.81 -9.52 12.97
CA ILE A 179 8.08 -8.83 12.79
C ILE A 179 8.05 -7.55 13.62
N GLY A 180 8.92 -7.48 14.62
CA GLY A 180 9.01 -6.33 15.53
C GLY A 180 8.59 -6.64 16.96
N GLY A 181 8.70 -5.65 17.87
CA GLY A 181 8.39 -5.85 19.29
C GLY A 181 9.39 -6.75 20.01
N GLY A 182 10.65 -6.82 19.58
CA GLY A 182 11.71 -7.64 20.18
C GLY A 182 11.73 -9.09 19.67
N LYS A 183 10.80 -9.49 18.79
CA LYS A 183 10.77 -10.81 18.15
C LYS A 183 10.54 -10.65 16.66
N SER A 184 11.29 -11.41 15.85
CA SER A 184 11.06 -11.50 14.41
C SER A 184 10.95 -12.97 14.05
N LYS A 185 9.76 -13.37 13.60
CA LYS A 185 9.45 -14.73 13.18
C LYS A 185 8.51 -14.66 11.98
N PRO A 186 9.01 -14.25 10.81
CA PRO A 186 8.21 -14.27 9.59
C PRO A 186 7.92 -15.72 9.18
N THR A 187 6.76 -15.95 8.60
CA THR A 187 6.34 -17.22 8.03
C THR A 187 6.44 -17.22 6.50
N GLY A 188 6.45 -16.03 5.89
CA GLY A 188 6.36 -15.86 4.44
C GLY A 188 4.95 -16.07 3.87
N HIS A 189 3.96 -16.33 4.72
CA HIS A 189 2.55 -16.53 4.34
C HIS A 189 1.70 -15.32 4.69
N ILE A 190 1.36 -15.19 5.97
CA ILE A 190 0.69 -14.01 6.51
C ILE A 190 1.56 -13.49 7.65
N ASP A 191 2.10 -12.31 7.47
CA ASP A 191 2.98 -11.72 8.47
C ASP A 191 2.51 -10.31 8.85
N ILE A 192 2.62 -10.00 10.15
CA ILE A 192 2.26 -8.69 10.68
C ILE A 192 3.54 -8.02 11.15
N ALA A 193 3.83 -6.85 10.62
CA ALA A 193 5.08 -6.15 10.89
C ALA A 193 4.86 -4.75 11.45
N LEU A 194 5.72 -4.36 12.40
CA LEU A 194 5.87 -2.96 12.77
C LEU A 194 6.58 -2.20 11.65
N MET A 195 6.01 -1.11 11.15
CA MET A 195 6.62 -0.27 10.12
C MET A 195 8.06 0.11 10.48
N GLN A 196 8.31 0.51 11.73
CA GLN A 196 9.64 0.89 12.20
C GLN A 196 10.66 -0.26 12.17
N SER A 197 10.19 -1.51 12.22
CA SER A 197 11.07 -2.68 12.18
C SER A 197 11.49 -3.07 10.77
N LEU A 198 10.76 -2.62 9.77
CA LEU A 198 11.03 -2.85 8.35
C LEU A 198 11.78 -1.71 7.69
N CYS A 199 11.83 -0.54 8.31
CA CYS A 199 12.57 0.61 7.80
C CYS A 199 13.86 0.79 8.58
N ARG A 200 14.99 0.76 7.88
CA ARG A 200 16.30 1.12 8.44
C ARG A 200 16.92 2.17 7.54
N GLN A 201 17.33 3.31 8.13
CA GLN A 201 18.01 4.40 7.43
C GLN A 201 17.25 4.94 6.20
N GLY A 202 15.90 4.82 6.21
CA GLY A 202 15.06 5.30 5.10
C GLY A 202 14.84 4.29 3.97
N GLU A 203 15.39 3.08 4.09
CA GLU A 203 15.18 1.98 3.12
C GLU A 203 14.26 0.91 3.70
N ALA A 204 13.42 0.33 2.83
CA ALA A 204 12.62 -0.83 3.18
C ALA A 204 13.50 -2.07 3.30
N SER A 205 13.14 -2.96 4.21
CA SER A 205 13.74 -4.29 4.25
C SER A 205 13.40 -5.05 2.96
N ALA A 206 14.38 -5.75 2.37
CA ALA A 206 14.20 -6.61 1.21
C ALA A 206 13.08 -7.67 1.40
N LEU A 207 12.78 -8.01 2.65
CA LEU A 207 11.69 -8.93 3.01
C LEU A 207 10.32 -8.46 2.48
N VAL A 208 10.11 -7.16 2.29
CA VAL A 208 8.84 -6.62 1.76
C VAL A 208 8.60 -7.08 0.32
N GLU A 209 9.65 -7.29 -0.45
CA GLU A 209 9.59 -7.68 -1.86
C GLU A 209 9.07 -9.12 -2.05
N ASP A 210 9.10 -9.95 -1.01
CA ASP A 210 8.64 -11.34 -1.07
C ASP A 210 7.12 -11.48 -1.05
N TYR A 211 6.37 -10.39 -0.72
CA TYR A 211 4.91 -10.45 -0.57
C TYR A 211 4.17 -9.90 -1.79
N GLY A 212 3.16 -10.66 -2.24
CA GLY A 212 2.29 -10.23 -3.33
C GLY A 212 1.17 -9.27 -2.91
N HIS A 213 0.88 -9.16 -1.60
CA HIS A 213 -0.16 -8.29 -1.08
C HIS A 213 0.30 -7.57 0.19
N ILE A 214 0.10 -6.27 0.23
CA ILE A 214 0.43 -5.43 1.39
C ILE A 214 -0.81 -4.74 1.90
N VAL A 215 -1.06 -4.85 3.20
CA VAL A 215 -2.15 -4.16 3.91
C VAL A 215 -1.54 -3.18 4.89
N VAL A 216 -1.87 -1.90 4.78
CA VAL A 216 -1.39 -0.86 5.70
C VAL A 216 -2.53 -0.41 6.62
N ASP A 217 -2.43 -0.76 7.90
CA ASP A 217 -3.40 -0.32 8.90
C ASP A 217 -3.14 1.13 9.32
N GLU A 218 -4.21 1.95 9.38
CA GLU A 218 -4.13 3.37 9.68
C GLU A 218 -3.12 4.11 8.77
N CYS A 219 -3.24 3.92 7.45
CA CYS A 219 -2.31 4.43 6.45
C CYS A 219 -2.05 5.94 6.55
N HIS A 220 -3.00 6.73 7.11
CA HIS A 220 -2.79 8.16 7.40
C HIS A 220 -1.67 8.43 8.42
N ARG A 221 -1.26 7.42 9.20
CA ARG A 221 -0.11 7.49 10.11
C ARG A 221 1.21 7.08 9.47
N ALA A 222 1.16 6.53 8.27
CA ALA A 222 2.34 6.24 7.46
C ALA A 222 2.92 7.50 6.78
N VAL A 223 2.61 8.69 7.30
CA VAL A 223 3.07 9.99 6.79
C VAL A 223 4.54 10.20 7.12
N GLY A 224 5.29 10.82 6.23
CA GLY A 224 6.72 11.03 6.34
C GLY A 224 7.52 9.91 5.67
N ASN A 225 8.70 9.59 6.21
CA ASN A 225 9.64 8.62 5.61
C ASN A 225 9.07 7.22 5.37
N TYR A 226 7.94 6.85 6.00
CA TYR A 226 7.32 5.53 5.81
C TYR A 226 6.38 5.48 4.60
N ALA A 227 5.74 6.59 4.23
CA ALA A 227 4.82 6.60 3.09
C ALA A 227 5.54 6.32 1.76
N TYR A 228 6.77 6.80 1.62
CA TYR A 228 7.59 6.61 0.41
C TYR A 228 8.17 5.19 0.28
N VAL A 229 8.19 4.43 1.35
CA VAL A 229 8.86 3.12 1.41
C VAL A 229 7.88 1.98 1.10
N PHE A 230 6.56 2.17 1.34
CA PHE A 230 5.57 1.09 1.24
C PHE A 230 4.45 1.38 0.23
N LEU A 231 4.42 2.53 -0.39
CA LEU A 231 3.42 2.90 -1.40
C LEU A 231 4.03 2.96 -2.80
#